data_826e81ba115a8dffbf40d7557a7de38d
#
_entry.id   826e81ba115a8dffbf40d7557a7de38d
#
_cell.length_a   1.000
_cell.length_b   1.000
_cell.length_c   1.000
_cell.angle_alpha   90.00
_cell.angle_beta   90.00
_cell.angle_gamma   90.00
#
_symmetry.space_group_name_H-M   'P 1'
#
loop_
_entity.id
_entity.type
_entity.pdbx_description
1 polymer ?
#
loop_
_entity_poly.entity_id
_entity_poly.type
_entity_poly.pdbx_seq_one_letter_code
_entity_poly.pdbx_strand_id
1 'polypeptide(L)'
;MLTEGTYRNLIASYRGKNIVAELTGSLVALWCDDYAAANPTADLVSVDLRESGSTLTYLFDIHLQRTIVAYGVPVFATNPRDSGRMAGHPNSAGQDYHRGHLIAHSIGGGTDINLIPQLGKLNIGHFRILEKRVRELARQGSNCLYFVRPIYSNASQMPAQFEQGVILRPKSLLYAVHQNS
;
A
#
# COMPACT_ATOMS: atom_id res chain seq x y z
N MET A 1 -10.42 13.84 -0.86
CA MET A 1 -9.14 13.26 -0.34
C MET A 1 -9.42 12.63 1.02
N LEU A 2 -9.01 11.40 1.24
CA LEU A 2 -9.19 10.68 2.49
C LEU A 2 -8.24 11.22 3.57
N THR A 3 -8.61 11.03 4.82
CA THR A 3 -7.84 11.44 5.99
C THR A 3 -7.82 10.34 7.03
N GLU A 4 -6.94 10.43 8.02
CA GLU A 4 -6.97 9.52 9.18
C GLU A 4 -8.35 9.45 9.83
N GLY A 5 -9.04 10.60 9.95
CA GLY A 5 -10.40 10.68 10.49
C GLY A 5 -11.41 9.85 9.70
N THR A 6 -11.30 9.82 8.37
CA THR A 6 -12.15 9.00 7.49
C THR A 6 -12.02 7.51 7.84
N TYR A 7 -10.79 7.02 7.95
CA TYR A 7 -10.53 5.62 8.31
C TYR A 7 -11.00 5.29 9.74
N ARG A 8 -10.74 6.19 10.70
CA ARG A 8 -11.20 6.00 12.10
C ARG A 8 -12.70 5.93 12.20
N ASN A 9 -13.44 6.79 11.50
CA ASN A 9 -14.90 6.78 11.45
C ASN A 9 -15.43 5.47 10.85
N LEU A 10 -14.84 5.02 9.73
CA LEU A 10 -15.22 3.77 9.10
C LEU A 10 -15.00 2.57 10.06
N ILE A 11 -13.83 2.49 10.71
CA ILE A 11 -13.50 1.44 11.68
C ILE A 11 -14.44 1.50 12.89
N ALA A 12 -14.79 2.69 13.38
CA ALA A 12 -15.68 2.87 14.50
C ALA A 12 -17.13 2.45 14.21
N SER A 13 -17.61 2.66 12.97
CA SER A 13 -18.95 2.26 12.53
C SER A 13 -19.11 0.75 12.37
N TYR A 14 -18.01 0.01 12.20
CA TYR A 14 -18.01 -1.41 11.97
C TYR A 14 -18.52 -2.22 13.19
N ARG A 15 -19.34 -3.25 12.95
CA ARG A 15 -19.97 -4.08 14.01
C ARG A 15 -19.70 -5.58 13.87
N GLY A 16 -19.03 -5.99 12.80
CA GLY A 16 -18.75 -7.40 12.53
C GLY A 16 -17.63 -7.99 13.39
N LYS A 17 -17.50 -9.32 13.34
CA LYS A 17 -16.48 -10.07 14.10
C LYS A 17 -15.16 -10.22 13.34
N ASN A 18 -15.19 -10.18 12.00
CA ASN A 18 -14.01 -10.30 11.16
C ASN A 18 -13.69 -8.98 10.46
N ILE A 19 -12.99 -8.11 11.18
CA ILE A 19 -12.66 -6.74 10.71
C ILE A 19 -11.89 -6.74 9.39
N VAL A 20 -11.01 -7.72 9.15
CA VAL A 20 -10.20 -7.78 7.93
C VAL A 20 -11.06 -8.08 6.71
N ALA A 21 -11.89 -9.15 6.77
CA ALA A 21 -12.66 -9.56 5.60
C ALA A 21 -13.82 -8.60 5.29
N GLU A 22 -14.53 -8.12 6.32
CA GLU A 22 -15.75 -7.33 6.12
C GLU A 22 -15.46 -5.84 5.88
N LEU A 23 -14.41 -5.30 6.51
CA LEU A 23 -14.02 -3.90 6.31
C LEU A 23 -13.32 -3.67 4.96
N THR A 24 -12.66 -4.70 4.41
CA THR A 24 -11.92 -4.58 3.14
C THR A 24 -12.82 -4.10 2.00
N GLY A 25 -14.03 -4.63 1.85
CA GLY A 25 -14.96 -4.18 0.80
C GLY A 25 -15.30 -2.69 0.90
N SER A 26 -15.57 -2.21 2.11
CA SER A 26 -15.86 -0.78 2.34
C SER A 26 -14.64 0.12 2.08
N LEU A 27 -13.44 -0.36 2.41
CA LEU A 27 -12.20 0.36 2.14
C LEU A 27 -11.92 0.43 0.63
N VAL A 28 -12.10 -0.68 -0.08
CA VAL A 28 -11.92 -0.72 -1.55
C VAL A 28 -12.86 0.27 -2.22
N ALA A 29 -14.15 0.27 -1.88
CA ALA A 29 -15.11 1.24 -2.42
C ALA A 29 -14.65 2.68 -2.13
N LEU A 30 -14.27 2.97 -0.89
CA LEU A 30 -13.79 4.29 -0.46
C LEU A 30 -12.55 4.76 -1.25
N TRP A 31 -11.59 3.85 -1.49
CA TRP A 31 -10.38 4.17 -2.27
C TRP A 31 -10.68 4.39 -3.75
N CYS A 32 -11.56 3.57 -4.33
CA CYS A 32 -11.99 3.74 -5.71
C CYS A 32 -12.73 5.06 -5.92
N ASP A 33 -13.66 5.40 -5.04
CA ASP A 33 -14.45 6.63 -5.11
C ASP A 33 -13.56 7.88 -4.98
N ASP A 34 -12.62 7.88 -4.00
CA ASP A 34 -11.69 9.00 -3.80
C ASP A 34 -10.77 9.20 -5.02
N TYR A 35 -10.29 8.09 -5.60
CA TYR A 35 -9.44 8.15 -6.78
C TYR A 35 -10.21 8.59 -8.04
N ALA A 36 -11.37 8.01 -8.30
CA ALA A 36 -12.20 8.32 -9.46
C ALA A 36 -12.71 9.77 -9.45
N ALA A 37 -12.98 10.34 -8.27
CA ALA A 37 -13.35 11.75 -8.14
C ALA A 37 -12.27 12.70 -8.69
N ALA A 38 -10.99 12.35 -8.59
CA ALA A 38 -9.87 13.10 -9.13
C ALA A 38 -9.45 12.65 -10.54
N ASN A 39 -9.88 11.47 -10.98
CA ASN A 39 -9.52 10.84 -12.26
C ASN A 39 -10.77 10.23 -12.92
N PRO A 40 -11.63 11.06 -13.55
CA PRO A 40 -12.91 10.58 -14.09
C PRO A 40 -12.81 9.53 -15.21
N THR A 41 -11.64 9.42 -15.84
CA THR A 41 -11.37 8.43 -16.91
C THR A 41 -10.65 7.18 -16.39
N ALA A 42 -10.54 7.02 -15.06
CA ALA A 42 -9.89 5.86 -14.48
C ALA A 42 -10.55 4.54 -14.89
N ASP A 43 -9.72 3.56 -15.26
CA ASP A 43 -10.13 2.19 -15.55
C ASP A 43 -9.47 1.26 -14.51
N LEU A 44 -10.23 0.95 -13.45
CA LEU A 44 -9.70 0.30 -12.26
C LEU A 44 -9.88 -1.21 -12.34
N VAL A 45 -8.80 -1.93 -12.13
CA VAL A 45 -8.80 -3.39 -12.00
C VAL A 45 -8.18 -3.81 -10.66
N SER A 46 -8.59 -4.97 -10.17
CA SER A 46 -8.02 -5.62 -9.00
C SER A 46 -7.09 -6.74 -9.44
N VAL A 47 -5.88 -6.76 -8.91
CA VAL A 47 -4.86 -7.77 -9.20
C VAL A 47 -4.41 -8.43 -7.90
N ASP A 48 -4.65 -9.72 -7.77
CA ASP A 48 -4.17 -10.51 -6.63
C ASP A 48 -2.82 -11.13 -6.95
N LEU A 49 -1.81 -10.82 -6.16
CA LEU A 49 -0.50 -11.46 -6.23
C LEU A 49 -0.30 -12.37 -5.01
N ARG A 50 0.05 -13.62 -5.32
CA ARG A 50 0.41 -14.62 -4.30
C ARG A 50 1.92 -14.77 -4.27
N GLU A 51 2.54 -14.33 -3.19
CA GLU A 51 3.97 -14.45 -3.00
C GLU A 51 4.28 -14.71 -1.52
N SER A 52 5.27 -15.56 -1.26
CA SER A 52 5.74 -15.86 0.09
C SER A 52 4.65 -16.32 1.08
N GLY A 53 3.58 -16.96 0.58
CA GLY A 53 2.46 -17.43 1.39
C GLY A 53 1.41 -16.34 1.72
N SER A 54 1.58 -15.12 1.22
CA SER A 54 0.57 -14.06 1.31
C SER A 54 -0.22 -13.94 0.02
N THR A 55 -1.44 -13.41 0.12
CA THR A 55 -2.19 -12.85 -1.00
C THR A 55 -2.34 -11.36 -0.73
N LEU A 56 -1.74 -10.56 -1.58
CA LEU A 56 -1.85 -9.10 -1.55
C LEU A 56 -2.61 -8.65 -2.79
N THR A 57 -3.52 -7.72 -2.60
CA THR A 57 -4.35 -7.17 -3.67
C THR A 57 -3.88 -5.77 -4.01
N TYR A 58 -3.82 -5.48 -5.30
CA TYR A 58 -3.45 -4.19 -5.87
C TYR A 58 -4.63 -3.67 -6.68
N LEU A 59 -5.08 -2.46 -6.40
CA LEU A 59 -5.97 -1.74 -7.31
C LEU A 59 -5.09 -0.94 -8.27
N PHE A 60 -5.32 -1.12 -9.56
CA PHE A 60 -4.50 -0.57 -10.63
C PHE A 60 -5.37 0.17 -11.63
N ASP A 61 -4.94 1.36 -12.01
CA ASP A 61 -5.54 2.13 -13.10
C ASP A 61 -4.82 1.77 -14.41
N ILE A 62 -5.52 1.06 -15.30
CA ILE A 62 -4.99 0.64 -16.60
C ILE A 62 -4.75 1.86 -17.50
N HIS A 63 -5.63 2.87 -17.44
CA HIS A 63 -5.52 4.05 -18.28
C HIS A 63 -4.26 4.86 -17.97
N LEU A 64 -3.96 5.11 -16.71
CA LEU A 64 -2.77 5.83 -16.27
C LEU A 64 -1.59 4.93 -15.91
N GLN A 65 -1.74 3.60 -16.04
CA GLN A 65 -0.72 2.58 -15.78
C GLN A 65 -0.04 2.74 -14.41
N ARG A 66 -0.84 2.87 -13.34
CA ARG A 66 -0.32 3.10 -11.99
C ARG A 66 -1.15 2.42 -10.91
N THR A 67 -0.47 1.98 -9.85
CA THR A 67 -1.11 1.39 -8.68
C THR A 67 -1.74 2.49 -7.83
N ILE A 68 -2.99 2.32 -7.41
CA ILE A 68 -3.71 3.28 -6.56
C ILE A 68 -3.76 2.86 -5.10
N VAL A 69 -3.68 1.57 -4.81
CA VAL A 69 -3.49 1.02 -3.47
C VAL A 69 -2.97 -0.41 -3.54
N ALA A 70 -2.11 -0.77 -2.60
CA ALA A 70 -1.72 -2.14 -2.29
C ALA A 70 -2.22 -2.48 -0.89
N TYR A 71 -2.87 -3.63 -0.68
CA TYR A 71 -3.41 -4.01 0.62
C TYR A 71 -3.50 -5.52 0.81
N GLY A 72 -3.60 -5.95 2.05
CA GLY A 72 -3.82 -7.35 2.42
C GLY A 72 -3.37 -7.67 3.83
N VAL A 73 -3.39 -8.96 4.17
CA VAL A 73 -2.85 -9.47 5.43
C VAL A 73 -1.36 -9.75 5.25
N PRO A 74 -0.47 -9.03 5.94
CA PRO A 74 0.96 -9.24 5.79
C PRO A 74 1.37 -10.60 6.36
N VAL A 75 2.32 -11.25 5.69
CA VAL A 75 2.90 -12.55 6.12
C VAL A 75 4.41 -12.36 6.25
N PHE A 76 4.99 -12.81 7.36
CA PHE A 76 6.43 -12.74 7.55
C PHE A 76 7.15 -13.62 6.51
N ALA A 77 7.91 -12.99 5.62
CA ALA A 77 8.63 -13.64 4.54
C ALA A 77 10.13 -13.67 4.80
N THR A 78 10.74 -14.82 4.56
CA THR A 78 12.18 -15.08 4.69
C THR A 78 12.88 -15.41 3.38
N ASN A 79 12.12 -15.49 2.28
CA ASN A 79 12.64 -15.79 0.94
C ASN A 79 13.64 -14.74 0.51
N PRO A 80 14.69 -15.09 -0.27
CA PRO A 80 15.60 -14.12 -0.85
C PRO A 80 14.86 -13.19 -1.82
N ARG A 81 15.31 -11.94 -1.87
CA ARG A 81 14.78 -10.96 -2.85
C ARG A 81 15.31 -11.25 -4.24
N ASP A 82 14.47 -11.02 -5.26
CA ASP A 82 14.94 -10.91 -6.63
C ASP A 82 15.68 -9.57 -6.82
N SER A 83 17.01 -9.59 -6.64
CA SER A 83 17.84 -8.40 -6.76
C SER A 83 17.92 -7.86 -8.18
N GLY A 84 17.73 -8.70 -9.20
CA GLY A 84 17.75 -8.29 -10.60
C GLY A 84 16.62 -7.33 -10.95
N ARG A 85 15.40 -7.61 -10.45
CA ARG A 85 14.23 -6.74 -10.67
C ARG A 85 14.26 -5.44 -9.86
N MET A 86 15.09 -5.40 -8.82
CA MET A 86 15.26 -4.21 -7.98
C MET A 86 16.34 -3.25 -8.50
N ALA A 87 17.16 -3.67 -9.45
CA ALA A 87 18.25 -2.84 -9.98
C ALA A 87 17.71 -1.68 -10.82
N GLY A 88 18.42 -0.55 -10.76
CA GLY A 88 18.13 0.67 -11.53
C GLY A 88 17.17 1.65 -10.87
N HIS A 89 16.92 2.73 -11.57
CA HIS A 89 16.01 3.79 -11.16
C HIS A 89 14.73 3.75 -12.01
N PRO A 90 13.57 4.15 -11.47
CA PRO A 90 12.37 4.33 -12.27
C PRO A 90 12.62 5.37 -13.38
N ASN A 91 12.29 5.04 -14.62
CA ASN A 91 12.62 5.87 -15.80
C ASN A 91 12.12 7.32 -15.73
N SER A 92 11.05 7.58 -14.99
CA SER A 92 10.38 8.89 -14.90
C SER A 92 10.73 9.70 -13.66
N ALA A 93 11.53 9.19 -12.72
CA ALA A 93 11.70 9.77 -11.39
C ALA A 93 13.10 10.34 -11.09
N GLY A 94 14.12 10.01 -11.90
CA GLY A 94 15.49 10.47 -11.70
C GLY A 94 16.26 9.69 -10.64
N GLN A 95 17.53 10.12 -10.40
CA GLN A 95 18.50 9.37 -9.59
C GLN A 95 18.20 9.38 -8.08
N ASP A 96 17.45 10.37 -7.59
CA ASP A 96 17.10 10.47 -6.17
C ASP A 96 15.99 9.48 -5.75
N TYR A 97 15.35 8.81 -6.73
CA TYR A 97 14.25 7.90 -6.51
C TYR A 97 14.69 6.44 -6.65
N HIS A 98 14.24 5.63 -5.73
CA HIS A 98 14.39 4.17 -5.76
C HIS A 98 13.15 3.51 -6.35
N ARG A 99 13.29 2.29 -6.85
CA ARG A 99 12.18 1.36 -7.03
C ARG A 99 11.76 0.84 -5.66
N GLY A 100 10.95 1.65 -4.97
CA GLY A 100 10.45 1.32 -3.64
C GLY A 100 9.30 0.32 -3.72
N HIS A 101 9.23 -0.60 -2.75
CA HIS A 101 8.07 -1.45 -2.57
C HIS A 101 6.94 -0.67 -1.89
N LEU A 102 5.70 -0.80 -2.38
CA LEU A 102 4.52 -0.39 -1.62
C LEU A 102 4.36 -1.25 -0.37
N ILE A 103 4.39 -2.56 -0.54
CA ILE A 103 4.43 -3.51 0.57
C ILE A 103 5.78 -4.21 0.55
N ALA A 104 6.52 -4.11 1.64
CA ALA A 104 7.88 -4.62 1.70
C ALA A 104 7.95 -6.14 1.47
N HIS A 105 9.01 -6.60 0.79
CA HIS A 105 9.25 -8.02 0.56
C HIS A 105 9.23 -8.85 1.85
N SER A 106 9.78 -8.33 2.95
CA SER A 106 9.82 -9.02 4.26
C SER A 106 8.46 -9.26 4.92
N ILE A 107 7.38 -8.73 4.32
CA ILE A 107 5.99 -8.91 4.77
C ILE A 107 5.08 -9.39 3.63
N GLY A 108 5.67 -10.02 2.61
CA GLY A 108 4.97 -10.71 1.53
C GLY A 108 4.80 -9.87 0.26
N GLY A 109 5.38 -8.68 0.19
CA GLY A 109 5.32 -7.86 -1.03
C GLY A 109 6.21 -8.42 -2.14
N GLY A 110 5.63 -8.55 -3.34
CA GLY A 110 6.32 -8.97 -4.54
C GLY A 110 7.02 -7.83 -5.28
N THR A 111 7.30 -8.05 -6.55
CA THR A 111 7.89 -7.09 -7.49
C THR A 111 6.83 -6.50 -8.44
N ASP A 112 7.24 -5.97 -9.56
CA ASP A 112 6.40 -5.47 -10.67
C ASP A 112 5.39 -4.39 -10.23
N ILE A 113 4.11 -4.69 -10.15
CA ILE A 113 3.03 -3.76 -9.76
C ILE A 113 3.20 -3.17 -8.36
N ASN A 114 3.99 -3.82 -7.52
CA ASN A 114 4.33 -3.39 -6.16
C ASN A 114 5.50 -2.38 -6.12
N LEU A 115 6.21 -2.18 -7.24
CA LEU A 115 7.36 -1.29 -7.34
C LEU A 115 6.93 0.08 -7.88
N ILE A 116 7.30 1.13 -7.16
CA ILE A 116 6.88 2.49 -7.47
C ILE A 116 8.04 3.48 -7.23
N PRO A 117 8.09 4.60 -7.97
CA PRO A 117 9.06 5.65 -7.69
C PRO A 117 8.90 6.19 -6.27
N GLN A 118 9.89 5.97 -5.43
CA GLN A 118 9.91 6.41 -4.04
C GLN A 118 11.22 7.13 -3.73
N LEU A 119 11.13 8.35 -3.18
CA LEU A 119 12.31 9.12 -2.80
C LEU A 119 13.24 8.29 -1.90
N GLY A 120 14.55 8.25 -2.22
CA GLY A 120 15.49 7.36 -1.55
C GLY A 120 15.52 7.56 -0.03
N LYS A 121 15.58 8.82 0.44
CA LYS A 121 15.56 9.15 1.88
C LYS A 121 14.26 8.74 2.58
N LEU A 122 13.12 8.75 1.87
CA LEU A 122 11.85 8.27 2.39
C LEU A 122 11.87 6.75 2.49
N ASN A 123 12.26 6.06 1.40
CA ASN A 123 12.29 4.61 1.31
C ASN A 123 13.16 3.94 2.39
N ILE A 124 14.31 4.52 2.71
CA ILE A 124 15.20 4.00 3.76
C ILE A 124 14.93 4.57 5.16
N GLY A 125 14.11 5.62 5.26
CA GLY A 125 13.83 6.38 6.47
C GLY A 125 12.44 6.14 7.06
N HIS A 126 11.61 7.16 7.05
CA HIS A 126 10.33 7.23 7.74
C HIS A 126 9.34 6.15 7.28
N PHE A 127 9.32 5.80 5.99
CA PHE A 127 8.44 4.76 5.45
C PHE A 127 8.65 3.41 6.15
N ARG A 128 9.90 3.08 6.47
CA ARG A 128 10.28 1.82 7.13
C ARG A 128 9.85 1.74 8.61
N ILE A 129 9.49 2.83 9.25
CA ILE A 129 9.10 2.82 10.67
C ILE A 129 7.84 1.96 10.85
N LEU A 130 6.79 2.26 10.07
CA LEU A 130 5.56 1.49 10.12
C LEU A 130 5.74 0.07 9.56
N GLU A 131 6.55 -0.10 8.49
CA GLU A 131 6.88 -1.43 7.96
C GLU A 131 7.53 -2.35 8.99
N LYS A 132 8.45 -1.84 9.81
CA LYS A 132 9.06 -2.63 10.90
C LYS A 132 8.00 -3.09 11.90
N ARG A 133 7.04 -2.23 12.23
CA ARG A 133 5.92 -2.59 13.11
C ARG A 133 5.03 -3.66 12.48
N VAL A 134 4.69 -3.52 11.20
CA VAL A 134 3.92 -4.51 10.44
C VAL A 134 4.66 -5.86 10.37
N ARG A 135 5.96 -5.81 10.11
CA ARG A 135 6.80 -7.02 10.09
C ARG A 135 6.78 -7.77 11.42
N GLU A 136 6.85 -7.05 12.53
CA GLU A 136 6.74 -7.67 13.85
C GLU A 136 5.37 -8.28 14.10
N LEU A 137 4.29 -7.60 13.73
CA LEU A 137 2.94 -8.13 13.77
C LEU A 137 2.79 -9.40 12.93
N ALA A 138 3.31 -9.40 11.70
CA ALA A 138 3.31 -10.56 10.82
C ALA A 138 4.09 -11.74 11.41
N ARG A 139 5.26 -11.48 12.03
CA ARG A 139 6.07 -12.48 12.70
C ARG A 139 5.34 -13.14 13.88
N GLN A 140 4.50 -12.37 14.57
CA GLN A 140 3.64 -12.84 15.69
C GLN A 140 2.35 -13.53 15.20
N GLY A 141 2.13 -13.65 13.90
CA GLY A 141 0.89 -14.21 13.33
C GLY A 141 -0.34 -13.34 13.56
N SER A 142 -0.15 -12.03 13.78
CA SER A 142 -1.25 -11.09 14.01
C SER A 142 -2.08 -10.91 12.74
N ASN A 143 -3.39 -11.12 12.84
CA ASN A 143 -4.32 -10.85 11.76
C ASN A 143 -4.65 -9.35 11.72
N CYS A 144 -3.94 -8.61 10.88
CA CYS A 144 -4.15 -7.18 10.62
C CYS A 144 -4.33 -6.93 9.12
N LEU A 145 -5.03 -5.85 8.77
CA LEU A 145 -5.06 -5.36 7.40
C LEU A 145 -4.03 -4.25 7.26
N TYR A 146 -3.06 -4.43 6.38
CA TYR A 146 -2.10 -3.40 6.00
C TYR A 146 -2.42 -2.86 4.62
N PHE A 147 -2.31 -1.55 4.44
CA PHE A 147 -2.46 -0.91 3.13
C PHE A 147 -1.45 0.22 2.94
N VAL A 148 -1.13 0.45 1.67
CA VAL A 148 -0.33 1.58 1.20
C VAL A 148 -1.00 2.19 -0.01
N ARG A 149 -1.30 3.49 0.05
CA ARG A 149 -1.88 4.25 -1.06
C ARG A 149 -0.89 5.28 -1.59
N PRO A 150 -0.45 5.18 -2.84
CA PRO A 150 0.16 6.29 -3.53
C PRO A 150 -0.90 7.37 -3.83
N ILE A 151 -0.57 8.61 -3.52
CA ILE A 151 -1.42 9.78 -3.82
C ILE A 151 -0.76 10.59 -4.92
N TYR A 152 -1.47 10.77 -6.02
CA TYR A 152 -0.96 11.45 -7.21
C TYR A 152 -1.55 12.86 -7.32
N SER A 153 -0.70 13.83 -7.64
CA SER A 153 -1.10 15.22 -7.87
C SER A 153 -1.36 15.55 -9.36
N ASN A 154 -1.02 14.60 -10.25
CA ASN A 154 -1.16 14.74 -11.70
C ASN A 154 -1.32 13.37 -12.37
N ALA A 155 -1.31 13.31 -13.70
CA ALA A 155 -1.45 12.09 -14.48
C ALA A 155 -0.17 11.22 -14.57
N SER A 156 0.93 11.62 -13.93
CA SER A 156 2.17 10.83 -13.97
C SER A 156 2.08 9.55 -13.11
N GLN A 157 3.05 8.66 -13.31
CA GLN A 157 3.21 7.47 -12.47
C GLN A 157 3.97 7.75 -11.15
N MET A 158 4.36 8.99 -10.92
CA MET A 158 5.09 9.41 -9.74
C MET A 158 4.14 9.95 -8.67
N PRO A 159 3.98 9.28 -7.53
CA PRO A 159 3.12 9.79 -6.47
C PRO A 159 3.77 10.99 -5.77
N ALA A 160 2.94 11.95 -5.38
CA ALA A 160 3.36 13.08 -4.55
C ALA A 160 3.49 12.71 -3.07
N GLN A 161 2.67 11.75 -2.63
CA GLN A 161 2.60 11.29 -1.23
C GLN A 161 2.28 9.79 -1.17
N PHE A 162 2.50 9.23 0.01
CA PHE A 162 2.02 7.89 0.37
C PHE A 162 1.25 7.93 1.68
N GLU A 163 0.10 7.26 1.71
CA GLU A 163 -0.57 6.88 2.95
C GLU A 163 -0.20 5.45 3.31
N GLN A 164 0.14 5.21 4.57
CA GLN A 164 0.28 3.88 5.14
C GLN A 164 -0.72 3.69 6.27
N GLY A 165 -1.41 2.56 6.30
CA GLY A 165 -2.32 2.24 7.39
C GLY A 165 -2.29 0.78 7.78
N VAL A 166 -2.37 0.53 9.09
CA VAL A 166 -2.52 -0.81 9.68
C VAL A 166 -3.77 -0.82 10.54
N ILE A 167 -4.72 -1.66 10.18
CA ILE A 167 -5.94 -1.87 10.94
C ILE A 167 -5.78 -3.14 11.77
N LEU A 168 -5.84 -2.97 13.09
CA LEU A 168 -5.65 -4.01 14.09
C LEU A 168 -6.96 -4.33 14.80
N ARG A 169 -7.10 -5.56 15.28
CA ARG A 169 -8.15 -5.88 16.26
C ARG A 169 -7.84 -5.27 17.63
N PRO A 170 -8.83 -4.86 18.41
CA PRO A 170 -10.27 -4.89 18.12
C PRO A 170 -10.76 -3.74 17.22
N LYS A 171 -10.10 -2.58 17.13
CA LYS A 171 -10.48 -1.39 16.32
C LYS A 171 -9.40 -0.31 16.40
N SER A 172 -8.15 -0.69 16.23
CA SER A 172 -7.02 0.24 16.25
C SER A 172 -6.51 0.52 14.86
N LEU A 173 -6.12 1.75 14.63
CA LEU A 173 -5.48 2.20 13.39
C LEU A 173 -4.11 2.79 13.73
N LEU A 174 -3.07 2.27 13.10
CA LEU A 174 -1.81 2.97 12.93
C LEU A 174 -1.81 3.61 11.55
N TYR A 175 -1.46 4.88 11.46
CA TYR A 175 -1.57 5.64 10.22
C TYR A 175 -0.41 6.63 10.06
N ALA A 176 0.10 6.77 8.86
CA ALA A 176 1.13 7.73 8.52
C ALA A 176 0.94 8.25 7.09
N VAL A 177 1.31 9.51 6.88
CA VAL A 177 1.38 10.14 5.55
C VAL A 177 2.82 10.60 5.31
N HIS A 178 3.33 10.34 4.14
CA HIS A 178 4.71 10.64 3.76
C HIS A 178 4.76 11.45 2.48
N GLN A 179 5.53 12.53 2.47
CA GLN A 179 5.82 13.29 1.26
C GLN A 179 6.85 12.54 0.41
N ASN A 180 6.67 12.53 -0.90
CA ASN A 180 7.56 11.88 -1.87
C ASN A 180 8.31 12.94 -2.72
N SER A 181 8.59 14.08 -2.11
CA SER A 181 9.31 15.21 -2.73
C SER A 181 10.40 15.73 -1.82
#